data_5f7cbe29ca1a0ab469330aa24dc9fe16
#
_entry.id   5f7cbe29ca1a0ab469330aa24dc9fe16
#
_cell.length_a   1.000
_cell.length_b   1.000
_cell.length_c   1.000
_cell.angle_alpha   90.00
_cell.angle_beta   90.00
_cell.angle_gamma   90.00
#
_symmetry.space_group_name_H-M   'P 1'
#
loop_
_entity.id
_entity.type
_entity.pdbx_description
1 polymer ?
#
loop_
_entity_poly.entity_id
_entity_poly.type
_entity_poly.pdbx_seq_one_letter_code
_entity_poly.pdbx_strand_id
1 'polypeptide(L)'
;MEQYTDDERVEDLKSWWRENGNSIIAGIVLGVIALFGWQYWNSYRTEKAEQASQMYDAFIEAVERPDAEQARQRGQALREAWPQSTYAALTGLRLARLAADGGDMNSAAQQLQWVIDNAKVSELQDIARLRLARVRFAAGDVPGAEQILNAIKTASLTAEREELRGDLYLAGKNTDKARTAYTSALAASGGSAILQLKLDNLTAASTETVVAAPAAPPPVAKPEPKPEPAPAATAPAAATTEPAPVATAPAAEPAPAAESAPVPTGDASPTPPPASPATSSGQ
;
A
#
# COMPACT_ATOMS: atom_id res chain seq x y z
N MET A 1 -72.85 15.26 25.13
CA MET A 1 -71.96 15.65 24.05
C MET A 1 -72.04 17.16 23.95
N GLU A 2 -71.07 17.85 24.58
CA GLU A 2 -71.03 19.31 24.56
C GLU A 2 -70.54 19.69 23.15
N GLN A 3 -71.41 20.35 22.39
CA GLN A 3 -71.07 21.01 21.14
C GLN A 3 -70.32 22.28 21.49
N TYR A 4 -69.03 22.22 21.54
CA TYR A 4 -68.22 23.40 21.55
C TYR A 4 -68.51 24.22 20.27
N THR A 5 -69.03 25.43 20.49
CA THR A 5 -69.31 26.40 19.41
C THR A 5 -67.98 26.79 18.81
N ASP A 6 -67.87 26.97 17.44
CA ASP A 6 -66.67 27.32 16.73
C ASP A 6 -66.02 28.61 17.29
N ASP A 7 -66.78 29.50 17.88
CA ASP A 7 -66.31 30.72 18.53
C ASP A 7 -65.50 30.47 19.80
N GLU A 8 -65.88 29.49 20.64
CA GLU A 8 -65.16 29.12 21.87
C GLU A 8 -63.79 28.51 21.51
N ARG A 9 -63.72 27.71 20.46
CA ARG A 9 -62.43 27.12 19.98
C ARG A 9 -61.47 28.20 19.46
N VAL A 10 -61.99 29.26 18.83
CA VAL A 10 -61.17 30.37 18.35
C VAL A 10 -60.67 31.21 19.53
N GLU A 11 -61.47 31.42 20.58
CA GLU A 11 -61.02 32.15 21.75
C GLU A 11 -60.00 31.36 22.58
N ASP A 12 -60.15 30.05 22.74
CA ASP A 12 -59.19 29.18 23.39
C ASP A 12 -57.85 29.14 22.63
N LEU A 13 -57.88 29.06 21.29
CA LEU A 13 -56.69 29.12 20.46
C LEU A 13 -55.98 30.48 20.56
N LYS A 14 -56.74 31.56 20.65
CA LYS A 14 -56.23 32.92 20.80
C LYS A 14 -55.55 33.14 22.16
N SER A 15 -56.16 32.60 23.26
CA SER A 15 -55.57 32.69 24.58
C SER A 15 -54.32 31.85 24.68
N TRP A 16 -54.30 30.61 24.16
CA TRP A 16 -53.14 29.73 24.10
C TRP A 16 -52.00 30.36 23.30
N TRP A 17 -52.29 30.98 22.15
CA TRP A 17 -51.30 31.68 21.35
C TRP A 17 -50.70 32.89 22.07
N ARG A 18 -51.49 33.62 22.85
CA ARG A 18 -51.01 34.76 23.64
C ARG A 18 -50.08 34.33 24.76
N GLU A 19 -50.29 33.15 25.32
CA GLU A 19 -49.45 32.60 26.39
C GLU A 19 -48.18 31.90 25.85
N ASN A 20 -48.30 31.18 24.75
CA ASN A 20 -47.20 30.34 24.21
C ASN A 20 -46.54 30.89 22.95
N GLY A 21 -47.16 31.88 22.29
CA GLY A 21 -46.71 32.40 21.02
C GLY A 21 -45.27 32.91 21.01
N ASN A 22 -44.83 33.59 22.07
CA ASN A 22 -43.48 34.07 22.21
C ASN A 22 -42.45 32.92 22.28
N SER A 23 -42.78 31.85 22.98
CA SER A 23 -41.93 30.66 23.09
C SER A 23 -41.86 29.92 21.78
N ILE A 24 -42.94 29.83 21.03
CA ILE A 24 -42.98 29.19 19.69
C ILE A 24 -42.18 29.99 18.71
N ILE A 25 -42.36 31.32 18.68
CA ILE A 25 -41.57 32.21 17.78
C ILE A 25 -40.10 32.12 18.13
N ALA A 26 -39.73 32.14 19.41
CA ALA A 26 -38.35 31.97 19.86
C ALA A 26 -37.75 30.62 19.39
N GLY A 27 -38.52 29.52 19.52
CA GLY A 27 -38.15 28.20 19.06
C GLY A 27 -37.94 28.14 17.54
N ILE A 28 -38.86 28.75 16.79
CA ILE A 28 -38.70 28.83 15.31
C ILE A 28 -37.45 29.62 14.92
N VAL A 29 -37.22 30.78 15.52
CA VAL A 29 -36.07 31.62 15.26
C VAL A 29 -34.77 30.88 15.58
N LEU A 30 -34.68 30.19 16.71
CA LEU A 30 -33.55 29.36 17.07
C LEU A 30 -33.35 28.18 16.09
N GLY A 31 -34.44 27.55 15.65
CA GLY A 31 -34.39 26.48 14.66
C GLY A 31 -33.82 26.98 13.29
N VAL A 32 -34.29 28.15 12.86
CA VAL A 32 -33.83 28.78 11.63
C VAL A 32 -32.33 29.15 11.72
N ILE A 33 -31.90 29.74 12.84
CA ILE A 33 -30.50 30.08 13.08
C ILE A 33 -29.63 28.80 13.05
N ALA A 34 -30.09 27.73 13.71
CA ALA A 34 -29.38 26.45 13.74
C ALA A 34 -29.27 25.83 12.32
N LEU A 35 -30.35 25.87 11.54
CA LEU A 35 -30.35 25.37 10.16
C LEU A 35 -29.39 26.16 9.24
N PHE A 36 -29.47 27.50 9.27
CA PHE A 36 -28.59 28.34 8.48
C PHE A 36 -27.12 28.22 8.93
N GLY A 37 -26.88 28.15 10.23
CA GLY A 37 -25.54 27.94 10.78
C GLY A 37 -24.95 26.60 10.33
N TRP A 38 -25.76 25.53 10.41
CA TRP A 38 -25.35 24.20 9.95
C TRP A 38 -25.11 24.16 8.43
N GLN A 39 -25.99 24.78 7.65
CA GLN A 39 -25.85 24.85 6.20
C GLN A 39 -24.60 25.64 5.79
N TYR A 40 -24.35 26.80 6.42
CA TYR A 40 -23.14 27.60 6.18
C TYR A 40 -21.87 26.81 6.52
N TRP A 41 -21.87 26.13 7.68
CA TRP A 41 -20.75 25.29 8.09
C TRP A 41 -20.51 24.14 7.13
N ASN A 42 -21.58 23.51 6.67
CA ASN A 42 -21.46 22.38 5.72
C ASN A 42 -20.94 22.85 4.35
N SER A 43 -21.46 23.96 3.82
CA SER A 43 -20.96 24.55 2.55
C SER A 43 -19.48 24.94 2.64
N TYR A 44 -19.07 25.55 3.75
CA TYR A 44 -17.67 25.91 3.97
C TYR A 44 -16.73 24.69 4.02
N ARG A 45 -17.19 23.60 4.64
CA ARG A 45 -16.42 22.33 4.67
C ARG A 45 -16.33 21.69 3.28
N THR A 46 -17.41 21.73 2.51
CA THR A 46 -17.45 21.16 1.16
C THR A 46 -16.53 21.94 0.22
N GLU A 47 -16.57 23.25 0.25
CA GLU A 47 -15.70 24.11 -0.56
C GLU A 47 -14.20 23.85 -0.27
N LYS A 48 -13.84 23.74 1.00
CA LYS A 48 -12.47 23.36 1.40
C LYS A 48 -12.06 21.97 0.91
N ALA A 49 -12.97 21.01 0.96
CA ALA A 49 -12.71 19.67 0.47
C ALA A 49 -12.54 19.66 -1.05
N GLU A 50 -13.32 20.47 -1.77
CA GLU A 50 -13.23 20.60 -3.23
C GLU A 50 -11.91 21.24 -3.66
N GLN A 51 -11.46 22.31 -3.01
CA GLN A 51 -10.15 22.92 -3.27
C GLN A 51 -9.01 21.93 -3.02
N ALA A 52 -9.07 21.17 -1.93
CA ALA A 52 -8.09 20.14 -1.64
C ALA A 52 -8.12 19.00 -2.68
N SER A 53 -9.31 18.63 -3.20
CA SER A 53 -9.46 17.65 -4.27
C SER A 53 -8.81 18.12 -5.56
N GLN A 54 -9.05 19.37 -6.00
CA GLN A 54 -8.44 19.93 -7.20
C GLN A 54 -6.91 19.95 -7.13
N MET A 55 -6.35 20.30 -5.96
CA MET A 55 -4.91 20.22 -5.74
C MET A 55 -4.39 18.79 -5.78
N TYR A 56 -5.19 17.83 -5.28
CA TYR A 56 -4.85 16.41 -5.34
C TYR A 56 -4.86 15.89 -6.78
N ASP A 57 -5.85 16.25 -7.58
CA ASP A 57 -5.93 15.87 -9.00
C ASP A 57 -4.70 16.40 -9.77
N ALA A 58 -4.32 17.65 -9.54
CA ALA A 58 -3.12 18.23 -10.12
C ALA A 58 -1.83 17.52 -9.65
N PHE A 59 -1.80 17.05 -8.41
CA PHE A 59 -0.70 16.23 -7.88
C PHE A 59 -0.66 14.85 -8.58
N ILE A 60 -1.81 14.16 -8.72
CA ILE A 60 -1.86 12.86 -9.40
C ILE A 60 -1.39 12.98 -10.85
N GLU A 61 -1.84 14.02 -11.57
CA GLU A 61 -1.36 14.29 -12.92
C GLU A 61 0.16 14.44 -12.99
N ALA A 62 0.77 15.11 -11.99
CA ALA A 62 2.23 15.22 -11.92
C ALA A 62 2.92 13.89 -11.60
N VAL A 63 2.30 13.02 -10.82
CA VAL A 63 2.81 11.66 -10.51
C VAL A 63 2.80 10.75 -11.75
N GLU A 64 1.83 10.92 -12.64
CA GLU A 64 1.71 10.13 -13.87
C GLU A 64 2.71 10.56 -14.95
N ARG A 65 3.22 11.77 -14.85
CA ARG A 65 4.31 12.27 -15.71
C ARG A 65 5.67 11.83 -15.15
N PRO A 66 6.70 11.69 -16.00
CA PRO A 66 8.04 11.32 -15.55
C PRO A 66 8.79 12.50 -14.88
N ASP A 67 8.09 13.31 -14.10
CA ASP A 67 8.60 14.48 -13.38
C ASP A 67 8.34 14.35 -11.89
N ALA A 68 9.20 13.57 -11.23
CA ALA A 68 9.11 13.32 -9.79
C ALA A 68 9.25 14.61 -8.95
N GLU A 69 9.98 15.61 -9.45
CA GLU A 69 10.20 16.85 -8.73
C GLU A 69 8.92 17.71 -8.70
N GLN A 70 8.24 17.82 -9.83
CA GLN A 70 6.95 18.51 -9.90
C GLN A 70 5.89 17.84 -9.02
N ALA A 71 5.88 16.49 -8.99
CA ALA A 71 5.01 15.74 -8.09
C ALA A 71 5.31 16.05 -6.61
N ARG A 72 6.59 16.11 -6.22
CA ARG A 72 6.97 16.48 -4.84
C ARG A 72 6.51 17.89 -4.48
N GLN A 73 6.75 18.87 -5.35
CA GLN A 73 6.36 20.27 -5.11
C GLN A 73 4.85 20.42 -4.97
N ARG A 74 4.05 19.85 -5.88
CA ARG A 74 2.59 19.90 -5.80
C ARG A 74 2.05 19.17 -4.57
N GLY A 75 2.63 18.01 -4.25
CA GLY A 75 2.24 17.25 -3.06
C GLY A 75 2.58 17.99 -1.76
N GLN A 76 3.71 18.67 -1.70
CA GLN A 76 4.09 19.50 -0.55
C GLN A 76 3.16 20.70 -0.40
N ALA A 77 2.86 21.41 -1.48
CA ALA A 77 1.94 22.55 -1.46
C ALA A 77 0.53 22.15 -0.97
N LEU A 78 0.00 20.98 -1.39
CA LEU A 78 -1.28 20.47 -0.89
C LEU A 78 -1.22 20.20 0.61
N ARG A 79 -0.16 19.56 1.09
CA ARG A 79 0.00 19.23 2.52
C ARG A 79 0.14 20.47 3.40
N GLU A 80 0.80 21.50 2.90
CA GLU A 80 0.93 22.79 3.60
C GLU A 80 -0.39 23.56 3.65
N ALA A 81 -1.12 23.59 2.53
CA ALA A 81 -2.41 24.27 2.44
C ALA A 81 -3.52 23.56 3.23
N TRP A 82 -3.56 22.23 3.19
CA TRP A 82 -4.64 21.42 3.75
C TRP A 82 -4.14 20.22 4.58
N PRO A 83 -3.34 20.42 5.63
CA PRO A 83 -2.62 19.34 6.34
C PRO A 83 -3.53 18.28 6.96
N GLN A 84 -4.75 18.65 7.32
CA GLN A 84 -5.72 17.75 7.95
C GLN A 84 -6.75 17.15 6.97
N SER A 85 -6.61 17.41 5.68
CA SER A 85 -7.50 16.83 4.67
C SER A 85 -7.13 15.36 4.42
N THR A 86 -8.12 14.56 4.02
CA THR A 86 -7.89 13.19 3.57
C THR A 86 -6.95 13.15 2.36
N TYR A 87 -7.06 14.13 1.48
CA TYR A 87 -6.20 14.27 0.30
C TYR A 87 -4.72 14.49 0.66
N ALA A 88 -4.43 15.27 1.72
CA ALA A 88 -3.06 15.44 2.19
C ALA A 88 -2.46 14.14 2.72
N ALA A 89 -3.25 13.33 3.42
CA ALA A 89 -2.81 12.00 3.88
C ALA A 89 -2.55 11.05 2.70
N LEU A 90 -3.45 11.01 1.70
CA LEU A 90 -3.25 10.23 0.48
C LEU A 90 -2.03 10.70 -0.31
N THR A 91 -1.80 12.01 -0.38
CA THR A 91 -0.59 12.60 -0.99
C THR A 91 0.67 12.13 -0.28
N GLY A 92 0.69 12.16 1.07
CA GLY A 92 1.83 11.66 1.84
C GLY A 92 2.13 10.19 1.58
N LEU A 93 1.09 9.34 1.49
CA LEU A 93 1.23 7.93 1.14
C LEU A 93 1.78 7.71 -0.29
N ARG A 94 1.41 8.57 -1.25
CA ARG A 94 1.92 8.52 -2.63
C ARG A 94 3.35 9.01 -2.72
N LEU A 95 3.69 10.12 -2.04
CA LEU A 95 5.06 10.65 -1.96
C LEU A 95 6.01 9.64 -1.31
N ALA A 96 5.54 8.95 -0.26
CA ALA A 96 6.31 7.88 0.36
C ALA A 96 6.62 6.74 -0.63
N ARG A 97 5.64 6.37 -1.46
CA ARG A 97 5.86 5.37 -2.50
C ARG A 97 6.87 5.86 -3.55
N LEU A 98 6.71 7.07 -4.06
CA LEU A 98 7.65 7.66 -5.03
C LEU A 98 9.09 7.70 -4.48
N ALA A 99 9.26 8.05 -3.20
CA ALA A 99 10.55 8.04 -2.56
C ALA A 99 11.14 6.62 -2.46
N ALA A 100 10.31 5.64 -2.06
CA ALA A 100 10.72 4.24 -1.97
C ALA A 100 11.08 3.65 -3.34
N ASP A 101 10.27 3.91 -4.38
CA ASP A 101 10.51 3.47 -5.75
C ASP A 101 11.82 4.10 -6.31
N GLY A 102 12.17 5.33 -5.87
CA GLY A 102 13.43 6.00 -6.13
C GLY A 102 14.62 5.55 -5.25
N GLY A 103 14.41 4.60 -4.32
CA GLY A 103 15.43 4.12 -3.40
C GLY A 103 15.68 5.00 -2.16
N ASP A 104 14.99 6.12 -2.03
CA ASP A 104 15.11 7.02 -0.87
C ASP A 104 14.20 6.57 0.28
N MET A 105 14.65 5.54 1.02
CA MET A 105 13.91 4.99 2.16
C MET A 105 13.78 5.99 3.32
N ASN A 106 14.70 6.93 3.45
CA ASN A 106 14.62 7.95 4.50
C ASN A 106 13.49 8.94 4.23
N SER A 107 13.40 9.48 3.01
CA SER A 107 12.28 10.33 2.62
C SER A 107 10.95 9.55 2.68
N ALA A 108 10.92 8.29 2.25
CA ALA A 108 9.73 7.45 2.37
C ALA A 108 9.27 7.35 3.83
N ALA A 109 10.19 7.06 4.77
CA ALA A 109 9.86 6.98 6.19
C ALA A 109 9.34 8.31 6.75
N GLN A 110 9.94 9.45 6.37
CA GLN A 110 9.49 10.78 6.78
C GLN A 110 8.07 11.09 6.29
N GLN A 111 7.76 10.78 5.03
CA GLN A 111 6.42 10.97 4.48
C GLN A 111 5.38 10.12 5.23
N LEU A 112 5.69 8.86 5.52
CA LEU A 112 4.82 7.95 6.26
C LEU A 112 4.62 8.42 7.71
N GLN A 113 5.68 8.86 8.38
CA GLN A 113 5.59 9.40 9.72
C GLN A 113 4.69 10.65 9.73
N TRP A 114 4.84 11.54 8.76
CA TRP A 114 3.96 12.70 8.65
C TRP A 114 2.48 12.31 8.53
N VAL A 115 2.15 11.27 7.74
CA VAL A 115 0.76 10.77 7.64
C VAL A 115 0.26 10.25 8.98
N ILE A 116 1.08 9.50 9.72
CA ILE A 116 0.74 8.99 11.06
C ILE A 116 0.39 10.13 12.01
N ASP A 117 1.14 11.22 11.95
CA ASP A 117 1.02 12.35 12.88
C ASP A 117 -0.14 13.30 12.51
N ASN A 118 -0.50 13.41 11.23
CA ASN A 118 -1.43 14.44 10.76
C ASN A 118 -2.77 13.92 10.23
N ALA A 119 -2.86 12.66 9.78
CA ALA A 119 -4.10 12.13 9.24
C ALA A 119 -5.17 12.02 10.34
N LYS A 120 -6.41 12.47 10.02
CA LYS A 120 -7.56 12.34 10.93
C LYS A 120 -8.21 10.96 10.91
N VAL A 121 -8.03 10.25 9.80
CA VAL A 121 -8.62 8.94 9.57
C VAL A 121 -7.67 7.89 10.10
N SER A 122 -8.10 7.13 11.12
CA SER A 122 -7.28 6.13 11.81
C SER A 122 -6.79 5.03 10.87
N GLU A 123 -7.59 4.65 9.89
CA GLU A 123 -7.25 3.65 8.88
C GLU A 123 -6.07 4.11 8.00
N LEU A 124 -6.02 5.40 7.65
CA LEU A 124 -4.89 5.95 6.88
C LEU A 124 -3.60 6.01 7.73
N GLN A 125 -3.73 6.30 9.03
CA GLN A 125 -2.60 6.21 9.96
C GLN A 125 -2.07 4.78 10.02
N ASP A 126 -2.95 3.79 10.12
CA ASP A 126 -2.57 2.38 10.22
C ASP A 126 -1.98 1.84 8.91
N ILE A 127 -2.49 2.27 7.75
CA ILE A 127 -1.87 2.02 6.44
C ILE A 127 -0.44 2.62 6.40
N ALA A 128 -0.28 3.84 6.89
CA ALA A 128 1.03 4.47 6.96
C ALA A 128 1.97 3.73 7.92
N ARG A 129 1.49 3.29 9.08
CA ARG A 129 2.25 2.45 10.03
C ARG A 129 2.70 1.15 9.38
N LEU A 130 1.80 0.46 8.68
CA LEU A 130 2.14 -0.80 8.00
C LEU A 130 3.25 -0.61 6.95
N ARG A 131 3.15 0.46 6.17
CA ARG A 131 4.17 0.80 5.17
C ARG A 131 5.49 1.23 5.83
N LEU A 132 5.42 2.00 6.91
CA LEU A 132 6.60 2.41 7.67
C LEU A 132 7.31 1.20 8.31
N ALA A 133 6.56 0.25 8.82
CA ALA A 133 7.13 -1.01 9.33
C ALA A 133 7.87 -1.78 8.22
N ARG A 134 7.34 -1.83 6.99
CA ARG A 134 8.05 -2.43 5.84
C ARG A 134 9.34 -1.68 5.49
N VAL A 135 9.31 -0.35 5.51
CA VAL A 135 10.50 0.48 5.26
C VAL A 135 11.57 0.25 6.34
N ARG A 136 11.17 0.21 7.62
CA ARG A 136 12.07 -0.09 8.74
C ARG A 136 12.66 -1.50 8.65
N PHE A 137 11.84 -2.47 8.30
CA PHE A 137 12.29 -3.85 8.07
C PHE A 137 13.31 -3.94 6.92
N ALA A 138 13.04 -3.29 5.79
CA ALA A 138 13.97 -3.22 4.66
C ALA A 138 15.30 -2.55 5.03
N ALA A 139 15.27 -1.60 5.96
CA ALA A 139 16.47 -0.96 6.52
C ALA A 139 17.19 -1.82 7.59
N GLY A 140 16.68 -3.01 7.93
CA GLY A 140 17.24 -3.90 8.96
C GLY A 140 16.84 -3.57 10.39
N ASP A 141 15.99 -2.56 10.60
CA ASP A 141 15.45 -2.19 11.92
C ASP A 141 14.25 -3.07 12.28
N VAL A 142 14.54 -4.34 12.61
CA VAL A 142 13.52 -5.32 12.98
C VAL A 142 12.76 -4.93 14.25
N PRO A 143 13.43 -4.46 15.35
CA PRO A 143 12.71 -4.05 16.54
C PRO A 143 11.80 -2.84 16.32
N GLY A 144 12.25 -1.85 15.56
CA GLY A 144 11.45 -0.68 15.20
C GLY A 144 10.23 -1.05 14.35
N ALA A 145 10.39 -1.97 13.40
CA ALA A 145 9.29 -2.48 12.60
C ALA A 145 8.25 -3.21 13.46
N GLU A 146 8.67 -4.07 14.39
CA GLU A 146 7.76 -4.79 15.29
C GLU A 146 6.97 -3.84 16.20
N GLN A 147 7.64 -2.83 16.76
CA GLN A 147 6.98 -1.80 17.57
C GLN A 147 5.87 -1.08 16.80
N ILE A 148 6.13 -0.72 15.54
CA ILE A 148 5.15 -0.05 14.68
C ILE A 148 3.97 -0.97 14.37
N LEU A 149 4.22 -2.25 14.07
CA LEU A 149 3.17 -3.23 13.82
C LEU A 149 2.22 -3.41 15.01
N ASN A 150 2.76 -3.36 16.23
CA ASN A 150 1.96 -3.50 17.46
C ASN A 150 1.02 -2.31 17.70
N ALA A 151 1.29 -1.16 17.08
CA ALA A 151 0.44 0.03 17.17
C ALA A 151 -0.76 0.00 16.18
N ILE A 152 -0.80 -0.92 15.22
CA ILE A 152 -1.88 -1.05 14.23
C ILE A 152 -3.09 -1.70 14.88
N LYS A 153 -4.25 -1.02 14.80
CA LYS A 153 -5.51 -1.47 15.40
C LYS A 153 -6.59 -1.82 14.38
N THR A 154 -6.45 -1.37 13.14
CA THR A 154 -7.43 -1.57 12.08
C THR A 154 -7.56 -3.05 11.73
N ALA A 155 -8.76 -3.61 11.93
CA ALA A 155 -9.03 -5.04 11.74
C ALA A 155 -8.84 -5.51 10.29
N SER A 156 -9.15 -4.67 9.30
CA SER A 156 -8.97 -5.00 7.88
C SER A 156 -7.50 -5.16 7.47
N LEU A 157 -6.55 -4.67 8.28
CA LEU A 157 -5.11 -4.81 8.03
C LEU A 157 -4.48 -5.98 8.80
N THR A 158 -5.30 -6.84 9.42
CA THR A 158 -4.79 -7.95 10.24
C THR A 158 -3.97 -8.93 9.40
N ALA A 159 -4.42 -9.26 8.20
CA ALA A 159 -3.71 -10.18 7.32
C ALA A 159 -2.30 -9.67 6.96
N GLU A 160 -2.21 -8.43 6.49
CA GLU A 160 -0.95 -7.81 6.09
C GLU A 160 -0.01 -7.54 7.27
N ARG A 161 -0.59 -7.22 8.44
CA ARG A 161 0.15 -7.03 9.68
C ARG A 161 0.79 -8.33 10.14
N GLU A 162 0.02 -9.42 10.19
CA GLU A 162 0.53 -10.73 10.61
C GLU A 162 1.47 -11.33 9.57
N GLU A 163 1.25 -11.09 8.28
CA GLU A 163 2.19 -11.46 7.23
C GLU A 163 3.56 -10.82 7.46
N LEU A 164 3.60 -9.49 7.62
CA LEU A 164 4.85 -8.78 7.87
C LEU A 164 5.49 -9.21 9.19
N ARG A 165 4.71 -9.49 10.22
CA ARG A 165 5.22 -10.07 11.48
C ARG A 165 5.88 -11.41 11.26
N GLY A 166 5.29 -12.26 10.42
CA GLY A 166 5.89 -13.52 10.00
C GLY A 166 7.23 -13.33 9.29
N ASP A 167 7.31 -12.37 8.38
CA ASP A 167 8.54 -12.01 7.65
C ASP A 167 9.64 -11.53 8.63
N LEU A 168 9.28 -10.72 9.65
CA LEU A 168 10.20 -10.28 10.71
C LEU A 168 10.74 -11.44 11.54
N TYR A 169 9.88 -12.36 11.96
CA TYR A 169 10.30 -13.53 12.73
C TYR A 169 11.17 -14.49 11.91
N LEU A 170 10.85 -14.62 10.61
CA LEU A 170 11.66 -15.44 9.71
C LEU A 170 13.07 -14.85 9.52
N ALA A 171 13.18 -13.55 9.32
CA ALA A 171 14.47 -12.85 9.28
C ALA A 171 15.28 -13.00 10.56
N GLY A 172 14.59 -13.05 11.71
CA GLY A 172 15.15 -13.35 13.04
C GLY A 172 15.41 -14.83 13.28
N LYS A 173 15.25 -15.72 12.26
CA LYS A 173 15.42 -17.19 12.35
C LYS A 173 14.48 -17.87 13.35
N ASN A 174 13.36 -17.23 13.69
CA ASN A 174 12.34 -17.79 14.58
C ASN A 174 11.19 -18.41 13.76
N THR A 175 11.45 -19.61 13.24
CA THR A 175 10.52 -20.31 12.32
C THR A 175 9.17 -20.63 12.96
N ASP A 176 9.14 -20.92 14.26
CA ASP A 176 7.89 -21.27 14.96
C ASP A 176 6.97 -20.06 15.11
N LYS A 177 7.54 -18.89 15.49
CA LYS A 177 6.77 -17.64 15.53
C LYS A 177 6.36 -17.19 14.14
N ALA A 178 7.23 -17.36 13.13
CA ALA A 178 6.90 -17.05 11.75
C ALA A 178 5.71 -17.89 11.26
N ARG A 179 5.72 -19.20 11.54
CA ARG A 179 4.60 -20.11 11.21
C ARG A 179 3.30 -19.66 11.86
N THR A 180 3.34 -19.33 13.16
CA THR A 180 2.15 -18.85 13.88
C THR A 180 1.60 -17.57 13.27
N ALA A 181 2.46 -16.60 12.96
CA ALA A 181 2.07 -15.33 12.36
C ALA A 181 1.47 -15.52 10.95
N TYR A 182 2.10 -16.33 10.09
CA TYR A 182 1.55 -16.61 8.75
C TYR A 182 0.23 -17.39 8.80
N THR A 183 0.07 -18.30 9.78
CA THR A 183 -1.22 -18.99 9.98
C THR A 183 -2.31 -18.00 10.37
N SER A 184 -2.00 -17.04 11.25
CA SER A 184 -2.92 -15.96 11.61
C SER A 184 -3.26 -15.05 10.42
N ALA A 185 -2.26 -14.73 9.60
CA ALA A 185 -2.45 -13.96 8.36
C ALA A 185 -3.34 -14.70 7.37
N LEU A 186 -3.12 -16.01 7.19
CA LEU A 186 -3.90 -16.86 6.29
C LEU A 186 -5.37 -16.92 6.72
N ALA A 187 -5.62 -17.10 8.01
CA ALA A 187 -6.98 -17.08 8.57
C ALA A 187 -7.68 -15.73 8.35
N ALA A 188 -6.96 -14.61 8.52
CA ALA A 188 -7.50 -13.27 8.33
C ALA A 188 -7.71 -12.89 6.85
N SER A 189 -6.93 -13.47 5.93
CA SER A 189 -7.01 -13.19 4.49
C SER A 189 -8.08 -14.01 3.74
N GLY A 190 -8.69 -15.00 4.40
CA GLY A 190 -9.62 -15.91 3.75
C GLY A 190 -8.98 -16.89 2.76
N GLY A 191 -7.68 -17.17 2.90
CA GLY A 191 -7.02 -18.22 2.11
C GLY A 191 -6.10 -17.72 0.98
N SER A 192 -5.16 -16.85 1.28
CA SER A 192 -4.15 -16.36 0.33
C SER A 192 -3.17 -17.45 -0.10
N ALA A 193 -3.06 -17.73 -1.40
CA ALA A 193 -2.12 -18.69 -1.96
C ALA A 193 -0.64 -18.34 -1.65
N ILE A 194 -0.31 -17.05 -1.57
CA ILE A 194 1.04 -16.59 -1.22
C ILE A 194 1.39 -16.98 0.21
N LEU A 195 0.44 -16.80 1.14
CA LEU A 195 0.65 -17.17 2.55
C LEU A 195 0.75 -18.68 2.72
N GLN A 196 -0.01 -19.47 1.96
CA GLN A 196 0.16 -20.92 1.92
C GLN A 196 1.57 -21.31 1.46
N LEU A 197 2.04 -20.72 0.37
CA LEU A 197 3.39 -20.96 -0.12
C LEU A 197 4.48 -20.59 0.91
N LYS A 198 4.30 -19.47 1.63
CA LYS A 198 5.22 -19.09 2.72
C LYS A 198 5.22 -20.13 3.84
N LEU A 199 4.06 -20.68 4.21
CA LEU A 199 3.93 -21.75 5.22
C LEU A 199 4.54 -23.07 4.75
N ASP A 200 4.32 -23.46 3.51
CA ASP A 200 4.86 -24.70 2.92
C ASP A 200 6.40 -24.65 2.87
N ASN A 201 6.97 -23.50 2.51
CA ASN A 201 8.41 -23.29 2.51
C ASN A 201 9.02 -23.44 3.93
N LEU A 202 8.32 -22.99 4.98
CA LEU A 202 8.77 -23.20 6.36
C LEU A 202 8.74 -24.67 6.77
N THR A 203 7.76 -25.44 6.28
CA THR A 203 7.64 -26.87 6.56
C THR A 203 8.68 -27.67 5.81
N ALA A 204 8.94 -27.36 4.54
CA ALA A 204 9.96 -28.01 3.73
C ALA A 204 11.37 -27.80 4.32
N ALA A 205 11.70 -26.55 4.72
CA ALA A 205 12.97 -26.25 5.37
C ALA A 205 13.16 -27.00 6.72
N SER A 206 12.08 -27.24 7.43
CA SER A 206 12.13 -28.02 8.71
C SER A 206 12.35 -29.50 8.47
N THR A 207 11.80 -30.08 7.41
CA THR A 207 11.98 -31.50 7.05
C THR A 207 13.37 -31.77 6.48
N GLU A 208 13.94 -30.83 5.75
CA GLU A 208 15.30 -30.97 5.19
C GLU A 208 16.37 -30.99 6.31
N THR A 209 16.15 -30.27 7.40
CA THR A 209 17.05 -30.26 8.57
C THR A 209 16.98 -31.58 9.35
N VAL A 210 15.87 -32.32 9.30
CA VAL A 210 15.71 -33.63 9.97
C VAL A 210 16.30 -34.76 9.13
N VAL A 211 16.33 -34.65 7.81
CA VAL A 211 16.86 -35.66 6.89
C VAL A 211 18.40 -35.56 6.74
N ALA A 212 19.01 -34.45 7.10
CA ALA A 212 20.43 -34.18 6.95
C ALA A 212 21.32 -34.64 8.11
N ALA A 213 20.81 -35.49 9.03
CA ALA A 213 21.68 -36.23 9.96
C ALA A 213 22.04 -37.57 9.31
N PRO A 214 23.26 -37.77 8.77
CA PRO A 214 23.65 -39.08 8.29
C PRO A 214 23.67 -40.04 9.49
N ALA A 215 22.83 -41.06 9.40
CA ALA A 215 22.96 -42.19 10.34
C ALA A 215 24.40 -42.67 10.30
N ALA A 216 25.06 -42.63 11.45
CA ALA A 216 26.39 -43.19 11.60
C ALA A 216 26.38 -44.64 11.08
N PRO A 217 27.31 -45.03 10.20
CA PRO A 217 27.36 -46.40 9.71
C PRO A 217 27.56 -47.36 10.88
N PRO A 218 26.87 -48.52 10.87
CA PRO A 218 27.09 -49.53 11.92
C PRO A 218 28.53 -49.96 11.88
N PRO A 219 29.12 -50.33 13.04
CA PRO A 219 30.52 -50.73 13.12
C PRO A 219 30.77 -51.95 12.23
N VAL A 220 31.69 -51.80 11.29
CA VAL A 220 32.12 -52.87 10.41
C VAL A 220 32.79 -53.96 11.22
N ALA A 221 32.17 -55.12 11.31
CA ALA A 221 32.80 -56.32 11.82
C ALA A 221 33.99 -56.70 10.94
N LYS A 222 35.12 -56.92 11.59
CA LYS A 222 36.39 -57.30 11.01
C LYS A 222 36.26 -58.63 10.27
N PRO A 223 36.60 -58.75 8.97
CA PRO A 223 36.57 -60.06 8.30
C PRO A 223 37.74 -60.92 8.71
N GLU A 224 37.45 -62.16 9.08
CA GLU A 224 38.40 -63.26 9.20
C GLU A 224 38.87 -63.67 7.77
N PRO A 225 40.17 -64.10 7.63
CA PRO A 225 40.72 -64.51 6.35
C PRO A 225 40.38 -65.95 5.97
N LYS A 226 39.94 -66.23 4.81
CA LYS A 226 39.81 -67.56 4.22
C LYS A 226 40.52 -67.66 2.89
N PRO A 227 41.19 -68.81 2.64
CA PRO A 227 42.28 -68.97 1.72
C PRO A 227 41.86 -69.09 0.24
N GLU A 228 42.85 -68.72 -0.55
CA GLU A 228 42.95 -68.86 -2.01
C GLU A 228 42.87 -70.36 -2.46
N PRO A 229 42.32 -70.64 -3.65
CA PRO A 229 43.19 -71.16 -4.69
C PRO A 229 42.88 -70.61 -6.10
N ALA A 230 43.99 -70.43 -6.81
CA ALA A 230 44.09 -70.17 -8.23
C ALA A 230 43.82 -71.42 -9.09
N PRO A 231 44.11 -71.38 -10.42
CA PRO A 231 43.67 -70.50 -11.50
C PRO A 231 43.13 -71.32 -12.74
N ALA A 232 42.62 -70.68 -13.73
CA ALA A 232 42.72 -71.06 -15.15
C ALA A 232 41.53 -70.52 -15.95
N ALA A 233 41.78 -69.75 -16.85
CA ALA A 233 42.15 -69.81 -18.24
C ALA A 233 41.04 -69.39 -19.22
N THR A 234 41.44 -68.52 -20.10
CA THR A 234 41.06 -68.41 -21.52
C THR A 234 39.94 -67.44 -21.88
N ALA A 235 40.42 -66.37 -22.50
CA ALA A 235 39.71 -65.54 -23.50
C ALA A 235 39.34 -66.38 -24.76
N PRO A 236 38.63 -65.96 -25.78
CA PRO A 236 38.78 -64.62 -26.40
C PRO A 236 37.52 -64.00 -27.07
N ALA A 237 37.76 -62.77 -27.45
CA ALA A 237 37.45 -62.10 -28.73
C ALA A 237 36.07 -61.64 -29.12
N ALA A 238 36.07 -60.37 -29.37
CA ALA A 238 35.63 -59.64 -30.55
C ALA A 238 34.16 -59.30 -30.80
N ALA A 239 33.90 -58.09 -30.91
CA ALA A 239 33.61 -57.28 -32.11
C ALA A 239 32.87 -56.01 -31.72
N THR A 240 33.47 -54.87 -31.88
CA THR A 240 33.24 -53.87 -32.95
C THR A 240 31.78 -53.58 -33.27
N THR A 241 31.35 -52.39 -32.94
CA THR A 241 30.86 -51.42 -33.92
C THR A 241 30.52 -50.07 -33.27
N GLU A 242 31.16 -49.05 -33.78
CA GLU A 242 30.90 -47.60 -33.82
C GLU A 242 29.64 -47.28 -34.67
N PRO A 243 29.30 -46.01 -34.90
CA PRO A 243 29.06 -44.85 -34.04
C PRO A 243 27.68 -44.19 -34.21
N ALA A 244 27.53 -43.05 -33.58
CA ALA A 244 26.41 -42.07 -33.58
C ALA A 244 25.82 -41.71 -34.96
N PRO A 245 24.65 -41.05 -34.96
CA PRO A 245 24.75 -39.68 -35.46
C PRO A 245 24.03 -38.63 -34.59
N VAL A 246 24.69 -37.48 -34.62
CA VAL A 246 24.30 -36.13 -34.24
C VAL A 246 22.98 -35.72 -34.87
N ALA A 247 22.05 -35.22 -34.06
CA ALA A 247 20.89 -34.46 -34.53
C ALA A 247 21.06 -32.99 -34.18
N THR A 248 21.15 -32.24 -35.20
CA THR A 248 21.26 -30.79 -35.34
C THR A 248 20.01 -30.07 -34.78
N ALA A 249 20.24 -29.02 -34.00
CA ALA A 249 19.20 -28.07 -33.63
C ALA A 249 18.87 -27.14 -34.82
N PRO A 250 17.62 -26.76 -35.03
CA PRO A 250 17.29 -25.71 -35.99
C PRO A 250 17.42 -24.32 -35.35
N ALA A 251 18.03 -23.44 -36.14
CA ALA A 251 18.26 -22.03 -35.89
C ALA A 251 16.94 -21.24 -35.79
N ALA A 252 16.94 -20.27 -34.90
CA ALA A 252 15.91 -19.27 -34.78
C ALA A 252 15.96 -18.27 -35.94
N GLU A 253 14.81 -18.04 -36.53
CA GLU A 253 14.54 -17.09 -37.59
C GLU A 253 14.47 -15.65 -37.03
N PRO A 254 15.03 -14.63 -37.68
CA PRO A 254 14.96 -13.25 -37.16
C PRO A 254 13.65 -12.59 -37.55
N ALA A 255 13.04 -11.85 -36.58
CA ALA A 255 11.88 -11.02 -36.76
C ALA A 255 12.09 -9.86 -37.74
N PRO A 256 11.05 -9.43 -38.48
CA PRO A 256 11.19 -8.38 -39.48
C PRO A 256 11.26 -6.98 -38.83
N ALA A 257 12.09 -6.15 -39.41
CA ALA A 257 12.32 -4.75 -39.11
C ALA A 257 11.02 -3.92 -39.28
N ALA A 258 10.67 -3.12 -38.27
CA ALA A 258 9.65 -2.12 -38.36
C ALA A 258 10.10 -0.93 -39.19
N GLU A 259 9.29 -0.64 -40.16
CA GLU A 259 9.37 0.42 -41.15
C GLU A 259 9.31 1.82 -40.50
N SER A 260 10.27 2.66 -40.85
CA SER A 260 10.38 4.04 -40.41
C SER A 260 9.30 4.91 -41.07
N ALA A 261 8.39 5.51 -40.30
CA ALA A 261 7.52 6.56 -40.78
C ALA A 261 8.23 7.93 -40.77
N PRO A 262 7.91 8.83 -41.73
CA PRO A 262 8.65 10.07 -41.92
C PRO A 262 8.24 11.17 -40.92
N VAL A 263 9.26 11.93 -40.49
CA VAL A 263 9.16 13.12 -39.66
C VAL A 263 8.58 14.28 -40.50
N PRO A 264 7.55 15.01 -40.06
CA PRO A 264 7.21 16.28 -40.66
C PRO A 264 8.07 17.39 -40.05
N THR A 265 8.93 17.98 -40.86
CA THR A 265 9.53 19.29 -40.62
C THR A 265 8.47 20.36 -40.72
N GLY A 266 8.16 20.99 -39.59
CA GLY A 266 7.31 22.17 -39.49
C GLY A 266 8.01 23.20 -38.62
N ASP A 267 8.69 24.10 -39.28
CA ASP A 267 9.23 25.36 -38.78
C ASP A 267 8.08 26.29 -38.36
N ALA A 268 7.97 26.59 -37.07
CA ALA A 268 7.19 27.74 -36.60
C ALA A 268 7.80 28.25 -35.29
N SER A 269 8.62 29.25 -35.43
CA SER A 269 9.10 30.10 -34.33
C SER A 269 7.93 30.75 -33.58
N PRO A 270 7.87 30.74 -32.24
CA PRO A 270 6.89 31.52 -31.50
C PRO A 270 7.33 32.99 -31.40
N THR A 271 6.46 33.85 -31.84
CA THR A 271 6.50 35.33 -31.70
C THR A 271 6.39 35.67 -30.19
N PRO A 272 7.21 36.57 -29.64
CA PRO A 272 7.07 37.05 -28.27
C PRO A 272 5.88 37.98 -28.11
N PRO A 273 5.19 38.00 -26.92
CA PRO A 273 4.08 38.88 -26.64
C PRO A 273 4.53 40.34 -26.45
N PRO A 274 3.65 41.32 -26.75
CA PRO A 274 3.99 42.75 -26.68
C PRO A 274 4.11 43.22 -25.24
N ALA A 275 5.10 44.06 -25.00
CA ALA A 275 5.36 44.73 -23.71
C ALA A 275 4.21 45.68 -23.33
N SER A 276 3.76 45.57 -22.09
CA SER A 276 2.81 46.52 -21.48
C SER A 276 3.47 47.88 -21.22
N PRO A 277 2.75 48.98 -21.39
CA PRO A 277 3.29 50.33 -21.18
C PRO A 277 3.44 50.63 -19.68
N ALA A 278 4.57 51.22 -19.35
CA ALA A 278 4.87 51.80 -18.05
C ALA A 278 3.94 52.97 -17.76
N THR A 279 3.17 52.89 -16.68
CA THR A 279 2.47 54.05 -16.10
C THR A 279 3.46 54.78 -15.17
N SER A 280 3.90 55.94 -15.67
CA SER A 280 4.50 56.99 -14.91
C SER A 280 3.44 57.65 -14.01
N SER A 281 3.62 57.66 -12.71
CA SER A 281 2.91 58.54 -11.77
C SER A 281 3.90 59.47 -11.13
N GLY A 282 3.89 60.67 -11.61
CA GLY A 282 4.47 61.80 -10.91
C GLY A 282 3.49 62.41 -9.90
N GLN A 283 4.04 62.99 -8.89
CA GLN A 283 3.59 63.81 -7.77
C GLN A 283 3.15 63.07 -6.53
#